data_6958ea96484480e413414e6396ab8fb7
#
_entry.id   6958ea96484480e413414e6396ab8fb7
#
_cell.length_a   1.000
_cell.length_b   1.000
_cell.length_c   1.000
_cell.angle_alpha   90.00
_cell.angle_beta   90.00
_cell.angle_gamma   90.00
#
_symmetry.space_group_name_H-M   'P 1'
#
loop_
_entity.id
_entity.type
_entity.pdbx_description
1 polymer ?
#
loop_
_entity_poly.entity_id
_entity_poly.type
_entity_poly.pdbx_seq_one_letter_code
_entity_poly.pdbx_strand_id
1 'polypeptide(L)'
;MHSDRIGTRPLLASVVATRRIADYIAEGDYEAAISSRGPGFQMMIDIYRAITEARPSVADPAGKRIAIMHAGALAPGMNQLARVAVRSGIDLGYQMLAVRGGMPGLIEGNFDDVSWADVEGMAHTGGADFGTRRYVPSESELYSMARQLEDHRVDALLVMGGYHAYASVDLMERERRRYPAFNIPVAVVPASIDNNLPGWMMAVGADTALNTVVDAIDMLRMSASASKRAFIVETMGRGCGFLPLVGGLAGGAEKAYLPETGIRSEEHTSELQSLVDISY
;
A
#
# COMPACT_ATOMS: atom_id res chain seq x y z
N MET A 1 -12.72 21.06 36.50
CA MET A 1 -13.46 19.79 36.54
C MET A 1 -13.91 19.37 35.15
N HIS A 2 -13.01 19.28 34.17
CA HIS A 2 -13.35 18.85 32.79
C HIS A 2 -12.27 18.02 32.09
N SER A 3 -11.31 17.47 32.85
CA SER A 3 -10.22 16.63 32.26
C SER A 3 -10.53 15.13 32.20
N ASP A 4 -11.67 14.67 32.74
CA ASP A 4 -11.91 13.23 32.94
C ASP A 4 -12.70 12.54 31.82
N ARG A 5 -12.97 13.21 30.70
CA ARG A 5 -13.83 12.64 29.65
C ARG A 5 -13.14 12.38 28.28
N ILE A 6 -11.88 12.69 28.15
CA ILE A 6 -11.17 12.38 26.90
C ILE A 6 -10.60 10.97 26.99
N GLY A 7 -11.37 9.99 26.50
CA GLY A 7 -10.87 8.73 26.00
C GLY A 7 -10.09 7.80 26.92
N THR A 8 -10.29 7.88 28.24
CA THR A 8 -9.54 7.04 29.18
C THR A 8 -9.77 5.53 29.01
N ARG A 9 -10.96 5.11 28.57
CA ARG A 9 -11.25 3.67 28.40
C ARG A 9 -10.49 3.01 27.23
N PRO A 10 -10.45 3.57 26.01
CA PRO A 10 -9.67 2.98 24.92
C PRO A 10 -8.15 2.98 25.18
N LEU A 11 -7.63 4.08 25.74
CA LEU A 11 -6.21 4.18 26.11
C LEU A 11 -5.84 3.20 27.21
N LEU A 12 -6.67 3.05 28.24
CA LEU A 12 -6.43 2.07 29.31
C LEU A 12 -6.46 0.64 28.78
N ALA A 13 -7.39 0.30 27.89
CA ALA A 13 -7.49 -1.01 27.29
C ALA A 13 -6.25 -1.31 26.42
N SER A 14 -5.78 -0.34 25.63
CA SER A 14 -4.57 -0.51 24.80
C SER A 14 -3.31 -0.60 25.67
N VAL A 15 -3.19 0.18 26.75
CA VAL A 15 -2.06 0.10 27.67
C VAL A 15 -2.03 -1.23 28.41
N VAL A 16 -3.19 -1.73 28.87
CA VAL A 16 -3.30 -3.05 29.51
C VAL A 16 -2.94 -4.16 28.52
N ALA A 17 -3.42 -4.10 27.28
CA ALA A 17 -3.06 -5.05 26.24
C ALA A 17 -1.54 -5.03 25.94
N THR A 18 -0.94 -3.83 25.88
CA THR A 18 0.50 -3.67 25.66
C THR A 18 1.32 -4.24 26.82
N ARG A 19 0.90 -4.05 28.06
CA ARG A 19 1.57 -4.65 29.22
C ARG A 19 1.50 -6.17 29.19
N ARG A 20 0.34 -6.75 28.90
CA ARG A 20 0.19 -8.20 28.73
C ARG A 20 1.13 -8.78 27.67
N ILE A 21 1.26 -8.09 26.55
CA ILE A 21 2.18 -8.48 25.48
C ILE A 21 3.63 -8.46 25.98
N ALA A 22 4.00 -7.43 26.73
CA ALA A 22 5.33 -7.34 27.34
C ALA A 22 5.60 -8.47 28.33
N ASP A 23 4.61 -8.85 29.13
CA ASP A 23 4.70 -9.97 30.06
C ASP A 23 4.91 -11.31 29.31
N TYR A 24 4.12 -11.60 28.27
CA TYR A 24 4.30 -12.80 27.45
C TYR A 24 5.67 -12.85 26.77
N ILE A 25 6.17 -11.71 26.29
CA ILE A 25 7.52 -11.63 25.70
C ILE A 25 8.59 -11.93 26.75
N ALA A 26 8.43 -11.40 27.96
CA ALA A 26 9.37 -11.63 29.05
C ALA A 26 9.39 -13.11 29.52
N GLU A 27 8.24 -13.78 29.44
CA GLU A 27 8.09 -15.21 29.73
C GLU A 27 8.53 -16.13 28.58
N GLY A 28 8.84 -15.56 27.40
CA GLY A 28 9.19 -16.31 26.19
C GLY A 28 7.99 -16.92 25.47
N ASP A 29 6.77 -16.57 25.86
CA ASP A 29 5.53 -17.04 25.23
C ASP A 29 5.15 -16.13 24.06
N TYR A 30 5.85 -16.29 22.96
CA TYR A 30 5.62 -15.50 21.74
C TYR A 30 4.28 -15.80 21.09
N GLU A 31 3.73 -17.01 21.23
CA GLU A 31 2.43 -17.36 20.65
C GLU A 31 1.30 -16.63 21.37
N ALA A 32 1.32 -16.58 22.69
CA ALA A 32 0.35 -15.79 23.45
C ALA A 32 0.48 -14.28 23.16
N ALA A 33 1.71 -13.78 23.02
CA ALA A 33 1.96 -12.39 22.65
C ALA A 33 1.35 -12.02 21.28
N ILE A 34 1.53 -12.89 20.27
CA ILE A 34 0.99 -12.74 18.91
C ILE A 34 -0.54 -12.81 18.93
N SER A 35 -1.10 -13.86 19.56
CA SER A 35 -2.54 -14.09 19.63
C SER A 35 -3.30 -12.97 20.33
N SER A 36 -2.68 -12.34 21.34
CA SER A 36 -3.28 -11.23 22.09
C SER A 36 -3.47 -9.96 21.25
N ARG A 37 -2.78 -9.85 20.10
CA ARG A 37 -2.94 -8.73 19.13
C ARG A 37 -4.07 -8.93 18.15
N GLY A 38 -4.72 -10.08 18.17
CA GLY A 38 -5.87 -10.41 17.34
C GLY A 38 -5.52 -11.04 15.99
N PRO A 39 -6.56 -11.50 15.25
CA PRO A 39 -6.39 -12.35 14.07
C PRO A 39 -5.62 -11.68 12.92
N GLY A 40 -5.74 -10.36 12.76
CA GLY A 40 -5.00 -9.64 11.72
C GLY A 40 -3.49 -9.67 11.93
N PHE A 41 -3.04 -9.61 13.18
CA PHE A 41 -1.61 -9.69 13.51
C PHE A 41 -1.10 -11.12 13.34
N GLN A 42 -1.88 -12.12 13.73
CA GLN A 42 -1.55 -13.52 13.50
C GLN A 42 -1.36 -13.80 12.01
N MET A 43 -2.33 -13.37 11.18
CA MET A 43 -2.25 -13.51 9.71
C MET A 43 -0.98 -12.86 9.13
N MET A 44 -0.59 -11.69 9.63
CA MET A 44 0.65 -11.03 9.21
C MET A 44 1.88 -11.87 9.55
N ILE A 45 1.96 -12.43 10.76
CA ILE A 45 3.08 -13.30 11.17
C ILE A 45 3.12 -14.57 10.31
N ASP A 46 1.97 -15.16 10.01
CA ASP A 46 1.90 -16.35 9.16
C ASP A 46 2.37 -16.06 7.73
N ILE A 47 2.03 -14.89 7.18
CA ILE A 47 2.55 -14.42 5.89
C ILE A 47 4.08 -14.26 5.94
N TYR A 48 4.62 -13.62 6.98
CA TYR A 48 6.07 -13.46 7.12
C TYR A 48 6.78 -14.80 7.27
N ARG A 49 6.23 -15.74 8.05
CA ARG A 49 6.75 -17.10 8.15
C ARG A 49 6.76 -17.78 6.77
N ALA A 50 5.65 -17.75 6.07
CA ALA A 50 5.55 -18.34 4.74
C ALA A 50 6.56 -17.75 3.74
N ILE A 51 6.79 -16.43 3.77
CA ILE A 51 7.80 -15.76 2.93
C ILE A 51 9.22 -16.17 3.33
N THR A 52 9.53 -16.28 4.63
CA THR A 52 10.86 -16.64 5.12
C THR A 52 11.17 -18.14 4.99
N GLU A 53 10.14 -18.99 5.07
CA GLU A 53 10.26 -20.44 4.89
C GLU A 53 10.23 -20.84 3.41
N ALA A 54 9.61 -20.03 2.54
CA ALA A 54 9.69 -20.21 1.12
C ALA A 54 11.13 -19.99 0.65
N ARG A 55 11.92 -21.06 0.66
CA ARG A 55 13.19 -21.04 -0.06
C ARG A 55 12.84 -20.83 -1.52
N PRO A 56 13.35 -19.77 -2.17
CA PRO A 56 13.22 -19.69 -3.60
C PRO A 56 13.86 -20.96 -4.15
N SER A 57 13.08 -21.87 -4.70
CA SER A 57 13.62 -22.82 -5.65
C SER A 57 14.07 -21.93 -6.80
N VAL A 58 15.37 -21.68 -6.87
CA VAL A 58 15.97 -21.03 -8.01
C VAL A 58 15.87 -22.06 -9.13
N ALA A 59 14.68 -22.14 -9.72
CA ALA A 59 14.52 -22.78 -11.00
C ALA A 59 15.44 -21.99 -11.94
N ASP A 60 16.18 -22.70 -12.77
CA ASP A 60 17.10 -22.10 -13.74
C ASP A 60 16.44 -20.85 -14.37
N PRO A 61 16.96 -19.64 -14.12
CA PRO A 61 16.36 -18.40 -14.63
C PRO A 61 16.55 -18.25 -16.13
N ALA A 62 17.42 -19.08 -16.74
CA ALA A 62 17.80 -18.96 -18.13
C ALA A 62 16.58 -19.01 -19.07
N GLY A 63 16.35 -17.88 -19.74
CA GLY A 63 15.26 -17.70 -20.69
C GLY A 63 13.88 -17.41 -20.10
N LYS A 64 13.73 -17.32 -18.78
CA LYS A 64 12.45 -16.96 -18.15
C LYS A 64 12.22 -15.46 -18.17
N ARG A 65 10.97 -15.08 -18.41
CA ARG A 65 10.53 -13.70 -18.58
C ARG A 65 9.63 -13.27 -17.44
N ILE A 66 10.03 -12.22 -16.72
CA ILE A 66 9.23 -11.63 -15.64
C ILE A 66 8.68 -10.30 -16.12
N ALA A 67 7.35 -10.18 -16.16
CA ALA A 67 6.70 -8.91 -16.43
C ALA A 67 6.51 -8.12 -15.13
N ILE A 68 6.78 -6.83 -15.19
CA ILE A 68 6.55 -5.91 -14.07
C ILE A 68 5.64 -4.77 -14.50
N MET A 69 4.78 -4.32 -13.60
CA MET A 69 3.86 -3.23 -13.88
C MET A 69 3.47 -2.43 -12.64
N HIS A 70 3.15 -1.16 -12.87
CA HIS A 70 2.42 -0.36 -11.90
C HIS A 70 0.91 -0.48 -12.14
N ALA A 71 0.09 -0.54 -11.08
CA ALA A 71 -1.36 -0.57 -11.21
C ALA A 71 -2.04 0.21 -10.09
N GLY A 72 -3.02 1.05 -10.44
CA GLY A 72 -3.79 1.83 -9.49
C GLY A 72 -3.36 3.29 -9.41
N ALA A 73 -3.46 3.88 -8.23
CA ALA A 73 -3.05 5.25 -7.98
C ALA A 73 -1.52 5.37 -7.90
N LEU A 74 -1.01 6.54 -8.25
CA LEU A 74 0.39 6.89 -8.04
C LEU A 74 0.70 6.97 -6.54
N ALA A 75 1.85 6.42 -6.15
CA ALA A 75 2.40 6.54 -4.82
C ALA A 75 3.91 6.87 -4.86
N PRO A 76 4.44 7.63 -3.89
CA PRO A 76 5.87 7.85 -3.77
C PRO A 76 6.64 6.53 -3.69
N GLY A 77 7.78 6.44 -4.35
CA GLY A 77 8.63 5.24 -4.32
C GLY A 77 8.33 4.18 -5.39
N MET A 78 7.31 4.37 -6.25
CA MET A 78 7.00 3.40 -7.31
C MET A 78 8.14 3.25 -8.34
N ASN A 79 8.79 4.33 -8.75
CA ASN A 79 9.95 4.26 -9.64
C ASN A 79 11.13 3.52 -9.00
N GLN A 80 11.43 3.80 -7.74
CA GLN A 80 12.50 3.14 -7.00
C GLN A 80 12.23 1.64 -6.86
N LEU A 81 10.99 1.28 -6.58
CA LEU A 81 10.55 -0.12 -6.49
C LEU A 81 10.72 -0.84 -7.83
N ALA A 82 10.27 -0.23 -8.93
CA ALA A 82 10.44 -0.77 -10.28
C ALA A 82 11.92 -0.96 -10.63
N ARG A 83 12.75 0.05 -10.32
CA ARG A 83 14.20 -0.04 -10.54
C ARG A 83 14.84 -1.20 -9.80
N VAL A 84 14.52 -1.36 -8.52
CA VAL A 84 15.06 -2.47 -7.72
C VAL A 84 14.59 -3.80 -8.30
N ALA A 85 13.32 -3.94 -8.64
CA ALA A 85 12.77 -5.17 -9.20
C ALA A 85 13.43 -5.55 -10.54
N VAL A 86 13.58 -4.59 -11.45
CA VAL A 86 14.25 -4.83 -12.75
C VAL A 86 15.69 -5.27 -12.55
N ARG A 87 16.47 -4.50 -11.76
CA ARG A 87 17.89 -4.79 -11.56
C ARG A 87 18.12 -6.12 -10.86
N SER A 88 17.35 -6.39 -9.80
CA SER A 88 17.44 -7.68 -9.10
C SER A 88 17.05 -8.86 -10.01
N GLY A 89 16.02 -8.69 -10.86
CA GLY A 89 15.64 -9.72 -11.82
C GLY A 89 16.73 -10.00 -12.83
N ILE A 90 17.36 -8.96 -13.39
CA ILE A 90 18.48 -9.10 -14.33
C ILE A 90 19.69 -9.75 -13.67
N ASP A 91 20.05 -9.35 -12.43
CA ASP A 91 21.16 -9.93 -11.67
C ASP A 91 20.95 -11.42 -11.38
N LEU A 92 19.69 -11.83 -11.22
CA LEU A 92 19.30 -13.22 -11.05
C LEU A 92 19.23 -14.00 -12.38
N GLY A 93 19.42 -13.34 -13.52
CA GLY A 93 19.45 -13.95 -14.86
C GLY A 93 18.10 -14.01 -15.57
N TYR A 94 17.09 -13.30 -15.10
CA TYR A 94 15.78 -13.19 -15.76
C TYR A 94 15.78 -12.15 -16.88
N GLN A 95 14.93 -12.36 -17.88
CA GLN A 95 14.55 -11.32 -18.83
C GLN A 95 13.41 -10.48 -18.25
N MET A 96 13.60 -9.18 -18.16
CA MET A 96 12.62 -8.28 -17.56
C MET A 96 11.80 -7.56 -18.61
N LEU A 97 10.49 -7.56 -18.43
CA LEU A 97 9.51 -6.86 -19.27
C LEU A 97 8.78 -5.80 -18.45
N ALA A 98 8.65 -4.60 -18.98
CA ALA A 98 7.75 -3.61 -18.45
C ALA A 98 6.41 -3.61 -19.17
N VAL A 99 5.31 -3.69 -18.44
CA VAL A 99 3.97 -3.43 -18.98
C VAL A 99 3.69 -1.95 -18.84
N ARG A 100 3.51 -1.26 -19.97
CA ARG A 100 3.27 0.20 -19.99
C ARG A 100 1.79 0.54 -19.81
N GLY A 101 1.49 1.50 -18.94
CA GLY A 101 0.13 2.03 -18.75
C GLY A 101 -0.77 1.25 -17.79
N GLY A 102 -0.20 0.34 -17.01
CA GLY A 102 -0.94 -0.43 -16.00
C GLY A 102 -1.83 -1.53 -16.60
N MET A 103 -2.95 -1.85 -15.95
CA MET A 103 -3.87 -2.91 -16.42
C MET A 103 -4.39 -2.70 -17.85
N PRO A 104 -4.76 -1.48 -18.32
CA PRO A 104 -5.08 -1.26 -19.72
C PRO A 104 -3.93 -1.66 -20.66
N GLY A 105 -2.68 -1.34 -20.30
CA GLY A 105 -1.55 -1.72 -21.10
C GLY A 105 -1.32 -3.24 -21.18
N LEU A 106 -1.63 -3.97 -20.11
CA LEU A 106 -1.62 -5.43 -20.13
C LEU A 106 -2.70 -5.98 -21.09
N ILE A 107 -3.89 -5.37 -21.11
CA ILE A 107 -4.99 -5.75 -22.01
C ILE A 107 -4.62 -5.50 -23.47
N GLU A 108 -3.95 -4.37 -23.73
CA GLU A 108 -3.54 -3.91 -25.06
C GLU A 108 -2.25 -4.58 -25.57
N GLY A 109 -1.48 -5.21 -24.69
CA GLY A 109 -0.20 -5.86 -25.05
C GLY A 109 0.98 -4.90 -25.11
N ASN A 110 0.95 -3.82 -24.35
CA ASN A 110 2.01 -2.81 -24.33
C ASN A 110 3.19 -3.26 -23.46
N PHE A 111 4.03 -4.14 -24.00
CA PHE A 111 5.21 -4.69 -23.33
C PHE A 111 6.49 -4.17 -23.96
N ASP A 112 7.44 -3.77 -23.13
CA ASP A 112 8.81 -3.42 -23.53
C ASP A 112 9.82 -4.33 -22.81
N ASP A 113 10.84 -4.79 -23.54
CA ASP A 113 12.02 -5.37 -22.90
C ASP A 113 12.77 -4.26 -22.14
N VAL A 114 13.15 -4.52 -20.90
CA VAL A 114 13.78 -3.52 -20.02
C VAL A 114 15.15 -3.97 -19.59
N SER A 115 16.14 -3.13 -19.85
CA SER A 115 17.53 -3.32 -19.46
C SER A 115 17.87 -2.62 -18.15
N TRP A 116 19.06 -2.89 -17.63
CA TRP A 116 19.63 -2.22 -16.46
C TRP A 116 19.71 -0.70 -16.61
N ALA A 117 20.03 -0.22 -17.83
CA ALA A 117 20.18 1.20 -18.13
C ALA A 117 18.83 1.95 -18.18
N ASP A 118 17.77 1.29 -18.66
CA ASP A 118 16.45 1.94 -18.83
C ASP A 118 15.83 2.42 -17.51
N VAL A 119 16.25 1.83 -16.39
CA VAL A 119 15.77 2.18 -15.06
C VAL A 119 16.75 3.05 -14.24
N GLU A 120 17.83 3.53 -14.85
CA GLU A 120 18.86 4.27 -14.11
C GLU A 120 18.32 5.56 -13.50
N GLY A 121 17.60 6.36 -14.27
CA GLY A 121 17.01 7.63 -13.82
C GLY A 121 15.94 7.49 -12.74
N MET A 122 15.34 6.32 -12.61
CA MET A 122 14.27 6.06 -11.64
C MET A 122 14.71 6.13 -10.16
N ALA A 123 16.03 6.14 -9.89
CA ALA A 123 16.54 6.23 -8.52
C ALA A 123 16.21 7.56 -7.84
N HIS A 124 16.15 8.65 -8.61
CA HIS A 124 16.07 10.02 -8.11
C HIS A 124 14.78 10.73 -8.52
N THR A 125 13.94 10.11 -9.34
CA THR A 125 12.70 10.70 -9.83
C THR A 125 11.50 10.05 -9.15
N GLY A 126 10.59 10.86 -8.63
CA GLY A 126 9.26 10.38 -8.24
C GLY A 126 8.46 9.98 -9.48
N GLY A 127 7.37 9.27 -9.27
CA GLY A 127 6.46 8.89 -10.35
C GLY A 127 6.36 7.39 -10.57
N ALA A 128 5.81 7.03 -11.72
CA ALA A 128 5.65 5.66 -12.20
C ALA A 128 5.89 5.64 -13.72
N ASP A 129 7.16 5.60 -14.12
CA ASP A 129 7.59 5.80 -15.51
C ASP A 129 7.10 4.69 -16.47
N PHE A 130 6.74 3.52 -15.93
CA PHE A 130 6.04 2.49 -16.71
C PHE A 130 4.57 2.86 -16.95
N GLY A 131 4.07 3.94 -16.34
CA GLY A 131 2.68 4.33 -16.37
C GLY A 131 1.81 3.54 -15.42
N THR A 132 0.75 4.16 -14.92
CA THR A 132 -0.22 3.54 -14.01
C THR A 132 -1.61 4.12 -14.24
N ARG A 133 -2.65 3.33 -13.98
CA ARG A 133 -4.05 3.78 -14.01
C ARG A 133 -4.86 3.11 -12.92
N ARG A 134 -5.85 3.83 -12.40
CA ARG A 134 -6.90 3.29 -11.51
C ARG A 134 -7.91 2.52 -12.37
N TYR A 135 -7.63 1.26 -12.59
CA TYR A 135 -8.43 0.40 -13.45
C TYR A 135 -8.47 -1.03 -12.89
N VAL A 136 -9.64 -1.63 -12.87
CA VAL A 136 -9.85 -3.06 -12.61
C VAL A 136 -10.46 -3.63 -13.88
N PRO A 137 -9.87 -4.66 -14.49
CA PRO A 137 -10.39 -5.27 -15.71
C PRO A 137 -11.80 -5.82 -15.51
N SER A 138 -12.60 -5.76 -16.56
CA SER A 138 -13.87 -6.49 -16.63
C SER A 138 -13.63 -7.95 -17.02
N GLU A 139 -14.60 -8.82 -16.74
CA GLU A 139 -14.51 -10.23 -17.13
C GLU A 139 -14.31 -10.43 -18.65
N SER A 140 -14.85 -9.53 -19.48
CA SER A 140 -14.70 -9.57 -20.93
C SER A 140 -13.28 -9.27 -21.42
N GLU A 141 -12.47 -8.59 -20.62
CA GLU A 141 -11.10 -8.22 -20.95
C GLU A 141 -10.06 -9.27 -20.53
N LEU A 142 -10.46 -10.22 -19.67
CA LEU A 142 -9.56 -11.27 -19.16
C LEU A 142 -9.01 -12.15 -20.28
N TYR A 143 -9.79 -12.41 -21.32
CA TYR A 143 -9.30 -13.15 -22.47
C TYR A 143 -8.13 -12.44 -23.17
N SER A 144 -8.25 -11.13 -23.36
CA SER A 144 -7.17 -10.33 -23.95
C SER A 144 -5.94 -10.33 -23.07
N MET A 145 -6.10 -10.15 -21.75
CA MET A 145 -4.98 -10.22 -20.80
C MET A 145 -4.27 -11.58 -20.85
N ALA A 146 -5.04 -12.68 -20.81
CA ALA A 146 -4.50 -14.04 -20.86
C ALA A 146 -3.68 -14.25 -22.14
N ARG A 147 -4.23 -13.84 -23.29
CA ARG A 147 -3.56 -13.92 -24.57
C ARG A 147 -2.26 -13.12 -24.61
N GLN A 148 -2.24 -11.91 -24.06
CA GLN A 148 -1.03 -11.09 -24.05
C GLN A 148 0.07 -11.71 -23.18
N LEU A 149 -0.27 -12.31 -22.04
CA LEU A 149 0.70 -13.04 -21.22
C LEU A 149 1.32 -14.24 -21.98
N GLU A 150 0.50 -14.97 -22.75
CA GLU A 150 0.97 -16.08 -23.59
C GLU A 150 1.84 -15.59 -24.78
N ASP A 151 1.36 -14.59 -25.52
CA ASP A 151 2.05 -14.04 -26.70
C ASP A 151 3.44 -13.49 -26.33
N HIS A 152 3.57 -12.87 -25.15
CA HIS A 152 4.82 -12.35 -24.62
C HIS A 152 5.62 -13.37 -23.78
N ARG A 153 5.11 -14.60 -23.63
CA ARG A 153 5.77 -15.69 -22.88
C ARG A 153 6.15 -15.26 -21.46
N VAL A 154 5.20 -14.70 -20.75
CA VAL A 154 5.41 -14.25 -19.37
C VAL A 154 5.39 -15.44 -18.43
N ASP A 155 6.49 -15.71 -17.73
CA ASP A 155 6.62 -16.80 -16.76
C ASP A 155 6.22 -16.37 -15.34
N ALA A 156 6.28 -15.08 -15.03
CA ALA A 156 5.83 -14.53 -13.76
C ALA A 156 5.45 -13.05 -13.90
N LEU A 157 4.55 -12.57 -13.04
CA LEU A 157 4.08 -11.19 -13.03
C LEU A 157 4.30 -10.53 -11.68
N LEU A 158 4.96 -9.37 -11.66
CA LEU A 158 5.11 -8.52 -10.49
C LEU A 158 4.26 -7.27 -10.66
N VAL A 159 3.25 -7.10 -9.82
CA VAL A 159 2.34 -5.95 -9.83
C VAL A 159 2.64 -5.05 -8.63
N MET A 160 2.89 -3.78 -8.89
CA MET A 160 3.17 -2.78 -7.85
C MET A 160 2.00 -1.80 -7.78
N GLY A 161 1.26 -1.79 -6.67
CA GLY A 161 0.11 -0.90 -6.57
C GLY A 161 -0.78 -1.08 -5.36
N GLY A 162 -1.84 -0.28 -5.31
CA GLY A 162 -2.82 -0.25 -4.24
C GLY A 162 -4.03 -1.15 -4.52
N TYR A 163 -5.19 -0.75 -4.00
CA TYR A 163 -6.45 -1.51 -4.08
C TYR A 163 -6.78 -2.05 -5.48
N HIS A 164 -6.61 -1.24 -6.54
CA HIS A 164 -6.92 -1.67 -7.91
C HIS A 164 -5.99 -2.79 -8.40
N ALA A 165 -4.72 -2.79 -7.96
CA ALA A 165 -3.78 -3.85 -8.26
C ALA A 165 -4.23 -5.17 -7.64
N TYR A 166 -4.58 -5.14 -6.34
CA TYR A 166 -5.05 -6.31 -5.61
C TYR A 166 -6.36 -6.85 -6.18
N ALA A 167 -7.33 -5.97 -6.45
CA ALA A 167 -8.61 -6.37 -7.05
C ALA A 167 -8.43 -7.01 -8.45
N SER A 168 -7.50 -6.50 -9.25
CA SER A 168 -7.21 -7.07 -10.57
C SER A 168 -6.55 -8.44 -10.48
N VAL A 169 -5.60 -8.60 -9.55
CA VAL A 169 -4.93 -9.90 -9.35
C VAL A 169 -5.88 -10.93 -8.71
N ASP A 170 -6.74 -10.52 -7.79
CA ASP A 170 -7.79 -11.39 -7.24
C ASP A 170 -8.74 -11.91 -8.34
N LEU A 171 -9.10 -11.03 -9.29
CA LEU A 171 -9.90 -11.43 -10.45
C LEU A 171 -9.16 -12.46 -11.34
N MET A 172 -7.87 -12.23 -11.63
CA MET A 172 -7.04 -13.19 -12.38
C MET A 172 -6.95 -14.53 -11.64
N GLU A 173 -6.79 -14.51 -10.31
CA GLU A 173 -6.70 -15.71 -9.48
C GLU A 173 -7.99 -16.55 -9.52
N ARG A 174 -9.15 -15.90 -9.42
CA ARG A 174 -10.46 -16.56 -9.49
C ARG A 174 -10.70 -17.23 -10.84
N GLU A 175 -10.19 -16.64 -11.92
CA GLU A 175 -10.40 -17.08 -13.29
C GLU A 175 -9.27 -18.00 -13.83
N ARG A 176 -8.32 -18.41 -12.99
CA ARG A 176 -7.21 -19.33 -13.37
C ARG A 176 -7.67 -20.62 -14.04
N ARG A 177 -8.83 -21.16 -13.62
CA ARG A 177 -9.37 -22.40 -14.22
C ARG A 177 -9.87 -22.18 -15.64
N ARG A 178 -10.34 -20.97 -15.93
CA ARG A 178 -10.87 -20.58 -17.25
C ARG A 178 -9.77 -20.16 -18.19
N TYR A 179 -8.74 -19.49 -17.65
CA TYR A 179 -7.62 -18.96 -18.43
C TYR A 179 -6.30 -19.53 -17.89
N PRO A 180 -5.77 -20.63 -18.48
CA PRO A 180 -4.52 -21.25 -18.02
C PRO A 180 -3.29 -20.32 -18.02
N ALA A 181 -3.28 -19.27 -18.84
CA ALA A 181 -2.25 -18.24 -18.84
C ALA A 181 -2.09 -17.52 -17.49
N PHE A 182 -3.11 -17.54 -16.65
CA PHE A 182 -3.03 -16.98 -15.28
C PHE A 182 -2.42 -17.96 -14.27
N ASN A 183 -2.07 -19.19 -14.67
CA ASN A 183 -1.37 -20.16 -13.81
C ASN A 183 0.14 -19.87 -13.70
N ILE A 184 0.53 -18.62 -13.75
CA ILE A 184 1.89 -18.15 -13.50
C ILE A 184 1.99 -17.60 -12.06
N PRO A 185 3.19 -17.58 -11.45
CA PRO A 185 3.41 -16.87 -10.21
C PRO A 185 3.09 -15.38 -10.36
N VAL A 186 2.24 -14.86 -9.49
CA VAL A 186 1.93 -13.42 -9.41
C VAL A 186 2.26 -12.92 -8.01
N ALA A 187 3.11 -11.90 -7.93
CA ALA A 187 3.40 -11.20 -6.69
C ALA A 187 2.85 -9.77 -6.75
N VAL A 188 2.23 -9.32 -5.67
CA VAL A 188 1.76 -7.93 -5.55
C VAL A 188 2.54 -7.24 -4.44
N VAL A 189 3.19 -6.14 -4.78
CA VAL A 189 3.86 -5.27 -3.81
C VAL A 189 2.95 -4.08 -3.50
N PRO A 190 2.56 -3.88 -2.23
CA PRO A 190 1.67 -2.80 -1.86
C PRO A 190 2.34 -1.44 -2.05
N ALA A 191 1.75 -0.62 -2.92
CA ALA A 191 2.15 0.77 -3.16
C ALA A 191 0.90 1.66 -3.14
N SER A 192 0.71 2.37 -2.03
CA SER A 192 -0.45 3.23 -1.79
C SER A 192 -0.15 4.18 -0.64
N ILE A 193 -0.63 5.41 -0.75
CA ILE A 193 -0.55 6.38 0.35
C ILE A 193 -1.64 6.13 1.41
N ASP A 194 -2.71 5.44 1.06
CA ASP A 194 -3.86 5.20 1.95
C ASP A 194 -3.55 4.17 3.04
N ASN A 195 -2.52 3.34 2.85
CA ASN A 195 -2.11 2.25 3.75
C ASN A 195 -3.27 1.32 4.19
N ASN A 196 -4.22 1.08 3.27
CA ASN A 196 -5.48 0.37 3.52
C ASN A 196 -5.49 -1.07 2.98
N LEU A 197 -4.32 -1.64 2.71
CA LEU A 197 -4.19 -2.99 2.19
C LEU A 197 -4.00 -3.99 3.34
N PRO A 198 -4.79 -5.05 3.43
CA PRO A 198 -4.68 -6.03 4.50
C PRO A 198 -3.36 -6.83 4.41
N GLY A 199 -2.85 -7.24 5.57
CA GLY A 199 -1.65 -8.08 5.66
C GLY A 199 -0.31 -7.35 5.60
N TRP A 200 -0.30 -6.01 5.51
CA TRP A 200 0.91 -5.19 5.48
C TRP A 200 0.89 -4.12 6.57
N MET A 201 2.05 -3.84 7.14
CA MET A 201 2.19 -2.76 8.14
C MET A 201 2.24 -1.40 7.46
N MET A 202 3.02 -1.29 6.38
CA MET A 202 3.24 -0.04 5.67
C MET A 202 3.36 -0.32 4.17
N ALA A 203 2.51 0.30 3.38
CA ALA A 203 2.61 0.28 1.92
C ALA A 203 3.67 1.27 1.43
N VAL A 204 4.29 0.98 0.30
CA VAL A 204 5.25 1.88 -0.35
C VAL A 204 4.55 3.21 -0.64
N GLY A 205 5.13 4.30 -0.16
CA GLY A 205 4.62 5.66 -0.32
C GLY A 205 3.76 6.19 0.84
N ALA A 206 3.26 5.33 1.74
CA ALA A 206 2.44 5.76 2.86
C ALA A 206 3.22 6.62 3.87
N ASP A 207 4.44 6.23 4.20
CA ASP A 207 5.31 6.98 5.10
C ASP A 207 5.68 8.37 4.54
N THR A 208 6.04 8.44 3.27
CA THR A 208 6.33 9.71 2.60
C THR A 208 5.13 10.64 2.60
N ALA A 209 3.93 10.11 2.33
CA ALA A 209 2.70 10.90 2.36
C ALA A 209 2.39 11.38 3.78
N LEU A 210 2.61 10.52 4.78
CA LEU A 210 2.41 10.86 6.18
C LEU A 210 3.33 12.01 6.62
N ASN A 211 4.62 11.93 6.31
CA ASN A 211 5.57 13.01 6.61
C ASN A 211 5.18 14.33 5.93
N THR A 212 4.69 14.28 4.68
CA THR A 212 4.19 15.49 3.99
C THR A 212 3.00 16.12 4.73
N VAL A 213 2.09 15.29 5.27
CA VAL A 213 0.96 15.79 6.08
C VAL A 213 1.46 16.43 7.38
N VAL A 214 2.41 15.80 8.07
CA VAL A 214 2.98 16.33 9.33
C VAL A 214 3.69 17.67 9.09
N ASP A 215 4.53 17.76 8.05
CA ASP A 215 5.23 18.99 7.69
C ASP A 215 4.23 20.13 7.37
N ALA A 216 3.15 19.83 6.66
CA ALA A 216 2.11 20.81 6.36
C ALA A 216 1.40 21.30 7.63
N ILE A 217 1.05 20.38 8.55
CA ILE A 217 0.44 20.72 9.83
C ILE A 217 1.36 21.60 10.67
N ASP A 218 2.64 21.29 10.76
CA ASP A 218 3.62 22.07 11.52
C ASP A 218 3.75 23.50 10.99
N MET A 219 3.75 23.69 9.67
CA MET A 219 3.74 25.02 9.07
C MET A 219 2.46 25.80 9.41
N LEU A 220 1.30 25.15 9.35
CA LEU A 220 0.00 25.76 9.64
C LEU A 220 -0.15 26.12 11.10
N ARG A 221 0.36 25.32 12.04
CA ARG A 221 0.29 25.58 13.49
C ARG A 221 0.99 26.89 13.86
N MET A 222 2.12 27.21 13.24
CA MET A 222 2.78 28.50 13.47
C MET A 222 1.88 29.67 13.06
N SER A 223 1.20 29.56 11.92
CA SER A 223 0.27 30.57 11.42
C SER A 223 -1.00 30.65 12.29
N ALA A 224 -1.53 29.50 12.73
CA ALA A 224 -2.71 29.44 13.61
C ALA A 224 -2.45 30.16 14.94
N SER A 225 -1.32 29.85 15.56
CA SER A 225 -0.91 30.49 16.82
C SER A 225 -0.76 32.00 16.70
N ALA A 226 -0.09 32.47 15.64
CA ALA A 226 0.15 33.88 15.41
C ALA A 226 -1.15 34.66 15.10
N SER A 227 -2.03 34.09 14.28
CA SER A 227 -3.25 34.75 13.80
C SER A 227 -4.50 34.49 14.66
N LYS A 228 -4.40 33.59 15.64
CA LYS A 228 -5.53 33.12 16.46
C LYS A 228 -6.69 32.59 15.60
N ARG A 229 -6.36 31.75 14.61
CA ARG A 229 -7.31 31.14 13.67
C ARG A 229 -7.28 29.63 13.79
N ALA A 230 -8.42 28.99 13.58
CA ALA A 230 -8.51 27.56 13.34
C ALA A 230 -8.25 27.27 11.86
N PHE A 231 -7.61 26.15 11.57
CA PHE A 231 -7.38 25.63 10.24
C PHE A 231 -7.99 24.24 10.12
N ILE A 232 -8.65 23.99 9.00
CA ILE A 232 -9.12 22.67 8.60
C ILE A 232 -8.20 22.19 7.48
N VAL A 233 -7.57 21.03 7.68
CA VAL A 233 -6.62 20.43 6.73
C VAL A 233 -7.26 19.19 6.13
N GLU A 234 -7.51 19.21 4.84
CA GLU A 234 -7.97 18.04 4.10
C GLU A 234 -6.78 17.18 3.68
N THR A 235 -6.84 15.88 3.93
CA THR A 235 -5.87 14.91 3.45
C THR A 235 -6.49 13.96 2.44
N MET A 236 -5.67 13.32 1.62
CA MET A 236 -6.12 12.22 0.77
C MET A 236 -6.50 10.99 1.63
N GLY A 237 -7.19 10.01 1.02
CA GLY A 237 -7.61 8.78 1.69
C GLY A 237 -9.12 8.61 1.68
N ARG A 238 -9.73 8.55 0.48
CA ARG A 238 -11.19 8.55 0.27
C ARG A 238 -12.00 7.64 1.21
N GLY A 239 -11.51 6.51 1.59
CA GLY A 239 -12.21 5.55 2.44
C GLY A 239 -11.34 5.05 3.58
N CYS A 240 -10.25 5.77 3.89
CA CYS A 240 -9.29 5.36 4.91
C CYS A 240 -8.78 6.57 5.70
N GLY A 241 -9.00 6.56 6.98
CA GLY A 241 -8.56 7.59 7.93
C GLY A 241 -7.10 7.48 8.38
N PHE A 242 -6.26 6.68 7.70
CA PHE A 242 -4.87 6.51 8.11
C PHE A 242 -4.09 7.83 8.14
N LEU A 243 -4.10 8.58 7.04
CA LEU A 243 -3.36 9.83 6.94
C LEU A 243 -3.86 10.91 7.92
N PRO A 244 -5.18 11.21 8.02
CA PRO A 244 -5.66 12.21 8.98
C PRO A 244 -5.46 11.77 10.43
N LEU A 245 -5.61 10.48 10.75
CA LEU A 245 -5.43 10.00 12.12
C LEU A 245 -3.98 10.08 12.56
N VAL A 246 -3.07 9.45 11.81
CA VAL A 246 -1.67 9.37 12.19
C VAL A 246 -0.96 10.71 11.99
N GLY A 247 -1.25 11.40 10.88
CA GLY A 247 -0.73 12.74 10.62
C GLY A 247 -1.22 13.78 11.60
N GLY A 248 -2.51 13.73 11.96
CA GLY A 248 -3.09 14.59 12.98
C GLY A 248 -2.49 14.37 14.37
N LEU A 249 -2.31 13.11 14.78
CA LEU A 249 -1.63 12.77 16.04
C LEU A 249 -0.18 13.25 16.06
N ALA A 250 0.57 12.97 15.00
CA ALA A 250 1.99 13.35 14.91
C ALA A 250 2.18 14.87 14.82
N GLY A 251 1.34 15.56 14.04
CA GLY A 251 1.36 17.02 13.90
C GLY A 251 0.71 17.77 15.06
N GLY A 252 0.07 17.07 16.01
CA GLY A 252 -0.56 17.67 17.20
C GLY A 252 -1.83 18.43 16.87
N ALA A 253 -2.65 17.91 15.97
CA ALA A 253 -3.99 18.43 15.71
C ALA A 253 -4.94 18.11 16.88
N GLU A 254 -5.87 19.01 17.15
CA GLU A 254 -6.85 18.85 18.22
C GLU A 254 -7.90 17.80 17.90
N LYS A 255 -8.23 17.62 16.62
CA LYS A 255 -9.23 16.65 16.18
C LYS A 255 -8.92 16.12 14.78
N ALA A 256 -9.14 14.82 14.61
CA ALA A 256 -9.11 14.16 13.30
C ALA A 256 -10.51 13.60 12.99
N TYR A 257 -11.01 13.88 11.80
CA TYR A 257 -12.27 13.36 11.29
C TYR A 257 -11.98 12.21 10.32
N LEU A 258 -12.56 11.05 10.61
CA LEU A 258 -12.23 9.82 9.89
C LEU A 258 -13.45 9.30 9.12
N PRO A 259 -13.29 8.84 7.86
CA PRO A 259 -14.40 8.25 7.11
C PRO A 259 -15.02 7.04 7.81
N GLU A 260 -14.23 6.28 8.57
CA GLU A 260 -14.69 5.08 9.31
C GLU A 260 -15.64 5.40 10.46
N THR A 261 -15.56 6.59 11.04
CA THR A 261 -16.45 7.00 12.14
C THR A 261 -17.72 7.66 11.66
N GLY A 262 -17.78 7.97 10.35
CA GLY A 262 -18.87 8.72 9.75
C GLY A 262 -18.90 10.19 10.19
N ILE A 263 -19.69 10.99 9.47
CA ILE A 263 -19.92 12.41 9.79
C ILE A 263 -21.13 12.49 10.71
N ARG A 264 -20.95 13.03 11.92
CA ARG A 264 -22.07 13.38 12.79
C ARG A 264 -22.56 14.78 12.43
N SER A 265 -23.79 14.90 11.97
CA SER A 265 -24.38 16.12 11.42
C SER A 265 -24.33 17.35 12.32
N GLU A 266 -24.17 17.15 13.62
CA GLU A 266 -24.08 18.22 14.63
C GLU A 266 -22.67 18.78 14.81
N GLU A 267 -21.64 18.03 14.38
CA GLU A 267 -20.24 18.39 14.56
C GLU A 267 -19.54 18.82 13.27
N HIS A 268 -20.17 18.56 12.11
CA HIS A 268 -19.51 18.74 10.80
C HIS A 268 -20.41 19.54 9.86
N THR A 269 -19.90 20.64 9.38
CA THR A 269 -20.60 21.55 8.44
C THR A 269 -20.18 21.38 6.99
N SER A 270 -19.41 20.35 6.65
CA SER A 270 -18.89 20.21 5.30
C SER A 270 -18.85 18.76 4.79
N GLU A 271 -18.91 18.62 3.48
CA GLU A 271 -18.83 17.37 2.71
C GLU A 271 -17.41 16.76 2.64
N LEU A 272 -16.51 17.15 3.55
CA LEU A 272 -15.10 16.76 3.50
C LEU A 272 -14.92 15.30 3.88
N GLN A 273 -14.07 14.58 3.14
CA GLN A 273 -13.92 13.13 3.26
C GLN A 273 -13.01 12.69 4.41
N SER A 274 -12.03 13.49 4.76
CA SER A 274 -11.10 13.25 5.88
C SER A 274 -10.46 14.58 6.28
N LEU A 275 -10.57 14.96 7.54
CA LEU A 275 -10.11 16.26 8.04
C LEU A 275 -9.23 16.11 9.25
N VAL A 276 -8.29 17.02 9.38
CA VAL A 276 -7.53 17.29 10.58
C VAL A 276 -7.85 18.72 10.99
N ASP A 277 -8.33 18.93 12.20
CA ASP A 277 -8.59 20.26 12.76
C ASP A 277 -7.40 20.68 13.62
N ILE A 278 -6.92 21.87 13.38
CA ILE A 278 -5.85 22.52 14.14
C ILE A 278 -6.44 23.81 14.70
N SER A 279 -6.69 23.85 15.99
CA SER A 279 -7.20 25.04 16.70
C SER A 279 -6.26 25.47 17.82
N TYR A 280 -6.29 26.77 18.16
CA TYR A 280 -5.59 27.39 19.28
C TYR A 280 -6.53 28.26 20.08
#